data_4875338f0fbac90b4e441e0118f046a1
#
_entry.id   4875338f0fbac90b4e441e0118f046a1
#
_cell.length_a   1.000
_cell.length_b   1.000
_cell.length_c   1.000
_cell.angle_alpha   90.00
_cell.angle_beta   90.00
_cell.angle_gamma   90.00
#
_symmetry.space_group_name_H-M   'P 1'
#
loop_
_entity.id
_entity.type
_entity.pdbx_description
1 polymer ?
#
loop_
_entity_poly.entity_id
_entity_poly.type
_entity_poly.pdbx_seq_one_letter_code
_entity_poly.pdbx_strand_id
1 'polypeptide(L)'
;RWVDPACESQIIKMWIYHIFAIRDSLGGNIQLFGTKKSQTQPEPVETIAAQEHKQSIGNQVMEALGVDSFYNNKWGAMGAEIVNPIGCSDCHDPETMNLHISRPALIEAFQRQGKDITKATPQEMRSLVCAQCHVEYYFKGDGKYLTFPWDKGFTVEDMEAYYDEAGFYDYIHKLSRTPILKAQHPDYEIAQMGIHGQRGVSCADCHMPYKSEGGVKFSDHHIQSPLAMIDRTCQTCHRESEETLRNNVYERQR
;
A
#
# COMPACT_ATOMS: atom_id res chain seq x y z
N ARG A 1 -1.46 -22.59 -13.58
CA ARG A 1 -1.10 -21.33 -12.86
C ARG A 1 0.40 -21.22 -12.89
N TRP A 2 0.91 -20.48 -13.83
CA TRP A 2 2.31 -20.08 -13.85
C TRP A 2 2.39 -18.71 -13.17
N VAL A 3 2.74 -18.69 -11.90
CA VAL A 3 3.20 -17.45 -11.26
C VAL A 3 4.68 -17.35 -11.59
N ASP A 4 5.07 -16.32 -12.33
CA ASP A 4 6.46 -16.05 -12.64
C ASP A 4 7.22 -15.83 -11.31
N PRO A 5 8.31 -16.58 -11.05
CA PRO A 5 9.12 -16.41 -9.85
C PRO A 5 9.64 -14.97 -9.64
N ALA A 6 9.78 -14.19 -10.71
CA ALA A 6 10.13 -12.78 -10.64
C ALA A 6 8.98 -11.93 -10.07
N CYS A 7 7.71 -12.28 -10.39
CA CYS A 7 6.53 -11.62 -9.85
C CYS A 7 6.38 -11.88 -8.34
N GLU A 8 6.57 -13.14 -7.94
CA GLU A 8 6.56 -13.52 -6.53
C GLU A 8 7.63 -12.78 -5.72
N SER A 9 8.83 -12.63 -6.28
CA SER A 9 9.93 -11.90 -5.65
C SER A 9 9.64 -10.40 -5.48
N GLN A 10 8.86 -9.76 -6.36
CA GLN A 10 8.55 -8.33 -6.27
C GLN A 10 7.39 -8.02 -5.31
N ILE A 11 6.35 -8.85 -5.31
CA ILE A 11 5.28 -8.77 -4.30
C ILE A 11 5.87 -8.90 -2.89
N ILE A 12 6.79 -9.84 -2.72
CA ILE A 12 7.53 -10.05 -1.47
C ILE A 12 8.37 -8.83 -1.11
N LYS A 13 9.05 -8.20 -2.08
CA LYS A 13 9.87 -6.99 -1.86
C LYS A 13 9.02 -5.79 -1.44
N MET A 14 7.82 -5.65 -1.98
CA MET A 14 6.88 -4.62 -1.54
C MET A 14 6.42 -4.87 -0.11
N TRP A 15 6.14 -6.10 0.28
CA TRP A 15 5.85 -6.47 1.66
C TRP A 15 7.02 -6.15 2.58
N ILE A 16 8.25 -6.40 2.14
CA ILE A 16 9.47 -6.04 2.86
C ILE A 16 9.57 -4.52 3.04
N TYR A 17 9.42 -3.76 1.96
CA TYR A 17 9.44 -2.30 2.01
C TYR A 17 8.33 -1.76 2.93
N HIS A 18 7.20 -2.42 2.92
CA HIS A 18 6.04 -2.15 3.76
C HIS A 18 6.35 -2.32 5.25
N ILE A 19 6.92 -3.46 5.61
CA ILE A 19 7.29 -3.78 6.98
C ILE A 19 8.37 -2.83 7.50
N PHE A 20 9.35 -2.49 6.68
CA PHE A 20 10.44 -1.61 7.08
C PHE A 20 10.03 -0.13 7.18
N ALA A 21 9.12 0.34 6.34
CA ALA A 21 8.59 1.71 6.45
C ALA A 21 7.83 1.95 7.77
N ILE A 22 7.24 0.92 8.37
CA ILE A 22 6.57 1.01 9.67
C ILE A 22 7.54 1.38 10.79
N ARG A 23 8.71 0.78 10.80
CA ARG A 23 9.72 1.02 11.85
C ARG A 23 10.23 2.45 11.84
N ASP A 24 10.33 3.10 10.65
CA ASP A 24 10.78 4.49 10.53
C ASP A 24 9.75 5.48 11.06
N SER A 25 8.46 5.24 10.78
CA SER A 25 7.37 6.13 11.20
C SER A 25 7.15 6.16 12.71
N LEU A 26 7.71 5.20 13.44
CA LEU A 26 7.51 5.04 14.89
C LEU A 26 8.76 5.33 15.72
N GLY A 27 9.75 6.01 15.13
CA GLY A 27 10.95 6.42 15.86
C GLY A 27 11.76 5.27 16.46
N GLY A 28 11.72 4.09 15.85
CA GLY A 28 12.48 2.92 16.28
C GLY A 28 11.97 2.21 17.54
N ASN A 29 10.83 2.62 18.08
CA ASN A 29 10.32 2.14 19.38
C ASN A 29 9.30 1.01 19.29
N ILE A 30 8.91 0.55 18.12
CA ILE A 30 8.08 -0.65 18.00
C ILE A 30 8.98 -1.88 18.09
N GLN A 31 8.77 -2.63 19.16
CA GLN A 31 9.22 -4.00 19.21
C GLN A 31 8.46 -4.79 18.15
N LEU A 32 9.06 -4.93 17.00
CA LEU A 32 8.66 -5.95 16.06
C LEU A 32 8.79 -7.28 16.79
N PHE A 33 7.67 -7.99 16.96
CA PHE A 33 7.69 -9.29 17.61
C PHE A 33 8.73 -10.17 16.91
N GLY A 34 9.79 -10.53 17.62
CA GLY A 34 10.86 -11.39 17.11
C GLY A 34 12.19 -10.72 16.76
N THR A 35 12.33 -9.39 16.80
CA THR A 35 13.65 -8.76 16.70
C THR A 35 14.33 -8.72 18.05
N LYS A 36 15.62 -9.08 18.11
CA LYS A 36 16.43 -8.93 19.32
C LYS A 36 16.43 -7.46 19.76
N LYS A 37 16.09 -7.19 21.02
CA LYS A 37 16.12 -5.86 21.62
C LYS A 37 17.42 -5.14 21.32
N SER A 38 17.36 -4.06 20.55
CA SER A 38 18.34 -2.99 20.65
C SER A 38 17.99 -2.15 21.87
N GLN A 39 18.86 -2.12 22.86
CA GLN A 39 18.72 -1.32 24.07
C GLN A 39 19.21 0.12 23.80
N THR A 40 18.55 0.85 22.92
CA THR A 40 18.79 2.29 22.79
C THR A 40 17.54 3.03 23.27
N GLN A 41 17.76 4.04 24.10
CA GLN A 41 16.71 4.90 24.63
C GLN A 41 15.95 5.60 23.49
N PRO A 42 14.64 5.91 23.66
CA PRO A 42 13.87 6.60 22.64
C PRO A 42 14.44 7.99 22.38
N GLU A 43 14.71 8.27 21.11
CA GLU A 43 15.02 9.63 20.66
C GLU A 43 13.75 10.50 20.72
N PRO A 44 13.85 11.79 21.06
CA PRO A 44 12.71 12.70 21.14
C PRO A 44 12.00 12.86 19.78
N VAL A 45 10.68 13.08 19.82
CA VAL A 45 9.78 13.23 18.64
C VAL A 45 10.26 14.30 17.65
N GLU A 46 11.01 15.30 18.10
CA GLU A 46 11.62 16.33 17.24
C GLU A 46 12.61 15.78 16.20
N THR A 47 13.18 14.60 16.44
CA THR A 47 14.06 13.92 15.48
C THR A 47 13.30 13.28 14.32
N ILE A 48 12.02 13.00 14.46
CA ILE A 48 11.20 12.40 13.42
C ILE A 48 10.97 13.38 12.26
N ALA A 49 10.66 14.64 12.58
CA ALA A 49 10.49 15.69 11.57
C ALA A 49 11.81 16.05 10.85
N ALA A 50 12.94 15.92 11.54
CA ALA A 50 14.26 16.12 10.94
C ALA A 50 14.76 14.88 10.16
N GLN A 51 14.15 13.72 10.37
CA GLN A 51 14.43 12.48 9.65
C GLN A 51 13.54 12.27 8.42
N GLU A 52 12.60 13.17 8.14
CA GLU A 52 11.75 13.12 6.93
C GLU A 52 12.56 13.12 5.62
N HIS A 53 13.83 13.48 5.66
CA HIS A 53 14.77 13.32 4.56
C HIS A 53 15.77 12.16 4.74
N LYS A 54 15.72 11.44 5.85
CA LYS A 54 16.51 10.23 6.02
C LYS A 54 15.69 9.03 5.58
N GLN A 55 16.27 8.33 4.64
CA GLN A 55 15.86 7.11 3.99
C GLN A 55 15.03 6.18 4.90
N SER A 56 13.95 5.61 4.35
CA SER A 56 13.15 4.59 5.03
C SER A 56 14.02 3.42 5.51
N ILE A 57 13.57 2.64 6.48
CA ILE A 57 14.32 1.44 6.94
C ILE A 57 14.53 0.42 5.82
N GLY A 58 13.60 0.35 4.83
CA GLY A 58 13.87 -0.40 3.61
C GLY A 58 15.16 0.07 2.97
N ASN A 59 15.39 1.37 2.90
CA ASN A 59 16.66 1.93 2.41
C ASN A 59 17.82 1.62 3.37
N GLN A 60 17.64 1.72 4.68
CA GLN A 60 18.69 1.38 5.66
C GLN A 60 19.08 -0.10 5.60
N VAL A 61 18.11 -1.00 5.42
CA VAL A 61 18.39 -2.44 5.22
C VAL A 61 19.05 -2.67 3.87
N MET A 62 18.60 -1.99 2.81
CA MET A 62 19.25 -2.05 1.51
C MET A 62 20.68 -1.49 1.55
N GLU A 63 20.93 -0.45 2.33
CA GLU A 63 22.28 0.08 2.56
C GLU A 63 23.16 -0.91 3.35
N ALA A 64 22.60 -1.51 4.39
CA ALA A 64 23.33 -2.46 5.22
C ALA A 64 23.65 -3.79 4.51
N LEU A 65 22.71 -4.30 3.71
CA LEU A 65 22.83 -5.56 2.97
C LEU A 65 23.36 -5.36 1.55
N GLY A 66 23.28 -4.14 1.02
CA GLY A 66 23.46 -3.82 -0.38
C GLY A 66 22.19 -4.06 -1.21
N VAL A 67 21.88 -3.14 -2.12
CA VAL A 67 20.68 -3.17 -2.97
C VAL A 67 20.59 -4.49 -3.75
N ASP A 68 21.69 -4.92 -4.35
CA ASP A 68 21.74 -6.18 -5.11
C ASP A 68 21.47 -7.40 -4.24
N SER A 69 22.03 -7.44 -3.04
CA SER A 69 21.80 -8.53 -2.09
C SER A 69 20.35 -8.57 -1.66
N PHE A 70 19.75 -7.40 -1.37
CA PHE A 70 18.34 -7.30 -0.99
C PHE A 70 17.40 -7.76 -2.11
N TYR A 71 17.63 -7.33 -3.36
CA TYR A 71 16.72 -7.62 -4.47
C TYR A 71 16.98 -8.98 -5.14
N ASN A 72 18.18 -9.54 -5.05
CA ASN A 72 18.51 -10.80 -5.68
C ASN A 72 18.41 -12.02 -4.76
N ASN A 73 18.28 -11.81 -3.44
CA ASN A 73 18.09 -12.90 -2.50
C ASN A 73 16.66 -13.45 -2.52
N LYS A 74 16.52 -14.70 -2.14
CA LYS A 74 15.23 -15.33 -1.91
C LYS A 74 14.60 -14.78 -0.64
N TRP A 75 13.27 -14.70 -0.61
CA TRP A 75 12.50 -14.32 0.57
C TRP A 75 12.95 -15.03 1.86
N GLY A 76 13.12 -16.35 1.82
CA GLY A 76 13.54 -17.12 2.99
C GLY A 76 14.88 -16.70 3.60
N ALA A 77 15.76 -16.04 2.83
CA ALA A 77 17.03 -15.52 3.35
C ALA A 77 16.81 -14.30 4.27
N MET A 78 15.68 -13.60 4.14
CA MET A 78 15.32 -12.42 4.93
C MET A 78 14.22 -12.70 5.94
N GLY A 79 13.72 -13.93 6.01
CA GLY A 79 12.59 -14.30 6.88
C GLY A 79 12.82 -14.04 8.37
N ALA A 80 14.07 -14.05 8.81
CA ALA A 80 14.44 -13.72 10.19
C ALA A 80 14.27 -12.22 10.52
N GLU A 81 14.34 -11.36 9.50
CA GLU A 81 14.22 -9.89 9.63
C GLU A 81 12.77 -9.41 9.39
N ILE A 82 11.97 -10.21 8.69
CA ILE A 82 10.64 -9.84 8.23
C ILE A 82 9.60 -10.79 8.81
N VAL A 83 9.26 -10.53 10.07
CA VAL A 83 8.37 -11.41 10.86
C VAL A 83 7.02 -10.79 11.19
N ASN A 84 6.82 -9.51 10.90
CA ASN A 84 5.60 -8.82 11.30
C ASN A 84 4.70 -8.47 10.11
N PRO A 85 3.39 -8.72 10.25
CA PRO A 85 2.39 -8.22 9.32
C PRO A 85 2.22 -6.72 9.49
N ILE A 86 1.36 -6.14 8.64
CA ILE A 86 0.85 -4.78 8.81
C ILE A 86 0.26 -4.58 10.22
N GLY A 87 0.55 -3.47 10.84
CA GLY A 87 0.17 -3.13 12.20
C GLY A 87 -0.69 -1.87 12.29
N CYS A 88 -1.12 -1.55 13.52
CA CYS A 88 -1.98 -0.40 13.78
C CYS A 88 -1.39 0.93 13.27
N SER A 89 -0.11 1.12 13.49
CA SER A 89 0.63 2.33 13.13
C SER A 89 0.90 2.51 11.64
N ASP A 90 0.59 1.52 10.81
CA ASP A 90 0.58 1.72 9.36
C ASP A 90 -0.53 2.64 8.90
N CYS A 91 -1.60 2.72 9.70
CA CYS A 91 -2.81 3.48 9.39
C CYS A 91 -3.14 4.53 10.45
N HIS A 92 -2.71 4.33 11.70
CA HIS A 92 -3.06 5.18 12.83
C HIS A 92 -1.84 5.83 13.43
N ASP A 93 -1.91 7.12 13.65
CA ASP A 93 -0.95 7.85 14.46
C ASP A 93 -0.97 7.31 15.91
N PRO A 94 0.18 6.92 16.48
CA PRO A 94 0.23 6.24 17.77
C PRO A 94 -0.18 7.11 18.96
N GLU A 95 -0.14 8.44 18.84
CA GLU A 95 -0.49 9.36 19.92
C GLU A 95 -1.97 9.75 19.88
N THR A 96 -2.48 10.01 18.67
CA THR A 96 -3.83 10.55 18.47
C THR A 96 -4.85 9.52 18.01
N MET A 97 -4.39 8.37 17.52
CA MET A 97 -5.19 7.33 16.85
C MET A 97 -5.91 7.82 15.58
N ASN A 98 -5.64 9.02 15.12
CA ASN A 98 -6.14 9.51 13.85
C ASN A 98 -5.52 8.71 12.69
N LEU A 99 -6.24 8.61 11.57
CA LEU A 99 -5.66 8.06 10.35
C LEU A 99 -4.54 8.96 9.85
N HIS A 100 -3.42 8.37 9.49
CA HIS A 100 -2.29 9.08 8.93
C HIS A 100 -1.61 8.28 7.80
N ILE A 101 -0.83 8.97 7.00
CA ILE A 101 -0.01 8.36 5.95
C ILE A 101 1.40 8.21 6.50
N SER A 102 1.81 6.96 6.69
CA SER A 102 3.13 6.61 7.22
C SER A 102 4.20 6.45 6.12
N ARG A 103 3.80 6.43 4.84
CA ARG A 103 4.71 6.14 3.71
C ARG A 103 4.92 7.34 2.81
N PRO A 104 6.17 7.80 2.63
CA PRO A 104 6.47 8.99 1.83
C PRO A 104 6.09 8.86 0.36
N ALA A 105 6.18 7.67 -0.23
CA ALA A 105 5.89 7.46 -1.65
C ALA A 105 4.50 7.94 -2.07
N LEU A 106 3.48 7.73 -1.24
CA LEU A 106 2.13 8.22 -1.49
C LEU A 106 2.06 9.76 -1.42
N ILE A 107 2.66 10.33 -0.39
CA ILE A 107 2.71 11.80 -0.20
C ILE A 107 3.40 12.45 -1.40
N GLU A 108 4.56 11.95 -1.78
CA GLU A 108 5.35 12.45 -2.90
C GLU A 108 4.61 12.33 -4.24
N ALA A 109 3.90 11.21 -4.47
CA ALA A 109 3.12 11.02 -5.68
C ALA A 109 2.01 12.09 -5.82
N PHE A 110 1.29 12.37 -4.74
CA PHE A 110 0.29 13.44 -4.75
C PHE A 110 0.91 14.85 -4.82
N GLN A 111 2.05 15.08 -4.19
CA GLN A 111 2.79 16.34 -4.32
C GLN A 111 3.19 16.62 -5.77
N ARG A 112 3.65 15.60 -6.52
CA ARG A 112 3.94 15.75 -7.95
C ARG A 112 2.70 16.10 -8.78
N GLN A 113 1.51 15.71 -8.32
CA GLN A 113 0.23 16.15 -8.89
C GLN A 113 -0.25 17.51 -8.36
N GLY A 114 0.51 18.19 -7.49
CA GLY A 114 0.12 19.45 -6.86
C GLY A 114 -0.95 19.31 -5.78
N LYS A 115 -1.14 18.13 -5.22
CA LYS A 115 -2.12 17.85 -4.16
C LYS A 115 -1.43 17.65 -2.80
N ASP A 116 -1.98 18.29 -1.77
CA ASP A 116 -1.54 18.14 -0.39
C ASP A 116 -2.50 17.21 0.36
N ILE A 117 -2.14 15.93 0.48
CA ILE A 117 -2.97 14.93 1.16
C ILE A 117 -2.92 15.01 2.69
N THR A 118 -2.06 15.84 3.27
CA THR A 118 -2.07 16.08 4.72
C THR A 118 -3.34 16.80 5.17
N LYS A 119 -4.05 17.43 4.22
CA LYS A 119 -5.35 18.10 4.43
C LYS A 119 -6.55 17.26 4.00
N ALA A 120 -6.33 15.98 3.72
CA ALA A 120 -7.40 15.08 3.33
C ALA A 120 -8.46 14.95 4.43
N THR A 121 -9.71 14.87 4.01
CA THR A 121 -10.83 14.65 4.92
C THR A 121 -10.76 13.26 5.57
N PRO A 122 -11.41 13.04 6.73
CA PRO A 122 -11.48 11.71 7.33
C PRO A 122 -12.01 10.63 6.38
N GLN A 123 -12.93 10.98 5.48
CA GLN A 123 -13.47 10.04 4.48
C GLN A 123 -12.42 9.69 3.41
N GLU A 124 -11.66 10.66 2.92
CA GLU A 124 -10.57 10.41 1.98
C GLU A 124 -9.46 9.57 2.63
N MET A 125 -9.13 9.85 3.89
CA MET A 125 -8.14 9.07 4.64
C MET A 125 -8.49 7.58 4.73
N ARG A 126 -9.78 7.22 4.76
CA ARG A 126 -10.25 5.83 4.74
C ARG A 126 -9.95 5.08 3.44
N SER A 127 -9.53 5.78 2.39
CA SER A 127 -8.96 5.19 1.17
C SER A 127 -7.45 5.36 1.12
N LEU A 128 -6.93 6.53 1.51
CA LEU A 128 -5.52 6.87 1.38
C LEU A 128 -4.60 5.96 2.21
N VAL A 129 -5.04 5.52 3.40
CA VAL A 129 -4.27 4.55 4.19
C VAL A 129 -4.10 3.19 3.48
N CYS A 130 -5.03 2.82 2.60
CA CYS A 130 -4.92 1.62 1.76
C CYS A 130 -4.04 1.89 0.53
N ALA A 131 -4.16 3.10 -0.04
CA ALA A 131 -3.40 3.54 -1.21
C ALA A 131 -1.89 3.66 -0.97
N GLN A 132 -1.44 3.58 0.27
CA GLN A 132 0.00 3.47 0.57
C GLN A 132 0.63 2.21 -0.05
N CYS A 133 -0.21 1.21 -0.40
CA CYS A 133 0.24 -0.11 -0.82
C CYS A 133 -0.57 -0.68 -1.97
N HIS A 134 -1.89 -0.45 -2.01
CA HIS A 134 -2.81 -0.95 -3.03
C HIS A 134 -2.85 -0.01 -4.23
N VAL A 135 -1.74 0.06 -4.95
CA VAL A 135 -1.47 0.98 -6.06
C VAL A 135 -0.58 0.34 -7.12
N GLU A 136 -0.53 0.94 -8.29
CA GLU A 136 0.54 0.70 -9.25
C GLU A 136 1.84 1.37 -8.78
N TYR A 137 2.95 0.67 -8.87
CA TYR A 137 4.25 1.16 -8.41
C TYR A 137 5.40 0.49 -9.15
N TYR A 138 6.57 1.11 -9.07
CA TYR A 138 7.82 0.51 -9.50
C TYR A 138 8.99 0.97 -8.63
N PHE A 139 10.13 0.34 -8.80
CA PHE A 139 11.37 0.70 -8.12
C PHE A 139 12.28 1.50 -9.04
N LYS A 140 12.32 2.83 -8.82
CA LYS A 140 13.02 3.78 -9.68
C LYS A 140 14.51 3.77 -9.47
N GLY A 141 15.24 3.72 -10.60
CA GLY A 141 16.71 3.88 -10.64
C GLY A 141 17.49 2.77 -9.95
N ASP A 142 18.79 2.96 -9.83
CA ASP A 142 19.71 1.99 -9.22
C ASP A 142 19.47 1.83 -7.71
N GLY A 143 19.05 2.91 -7.03
CA GLY A 143 18.66 2.89 -5.62
C GLY A 143 17.34 2.19 -5.34
N LYS A 144 16.63 1.73 -6.36
CA LYS A 144 15.34 0.99 -6.22
C LYS A 144 14.33 1.73 -5.35
N TYR A 145 14.18 3.04 -5.57
CA TYR A 145 13.26 3.86 -4.80
C TYR A 145 11.81 3.59 -5.19
N LEU A 146 10.97 3.26 -4.21
CA LEU A 146 9.54 3.02 -4.44
C LEU A 146 8.87 4.29 -4.98
N THR A 147 8.28 4.18 -6.16
CA THR A 147 7.69 5.32 -6.88
C THR A 147 6.36 4.91 -7.50
N PHE A 148 5.35 5.80 -7.41
CA PHE A 148 4.07 5.61 -8.08
C PHE A 148 4.07 6.39 -9.40
N PRO A 149 3.66 5.80 -10.53
CA PRO A 149 3.72 6.40 -11.87
C PRO A 149 2.52 7.34 -12.14
N TRP A 150 2.23 8.26 -11.21
CA TRP A 150 1.00 9.05 -11.20
C TRP A 150 1.14 10.48 -11.73
N ASP A 151 2.30 10.87 -12.23
CA ASP A 151 2.60 12.25 -12.62
C ASP A 151 1.66 12.78 -13.71
N LYS A 152 1.09 11.89 -14.54
CA LYS A 152 0.16 12.23 -15.63
C LYS A 152 -1.31 11.95 -15.27
N GLY A 153 -1.59 11.10 -14.30
CA GLY A 153 -2.93 10.71 -13.87
C GLY A 153 -3.02 9.27 -13.40
N PHE A 154 -4.25 8.75 -13.30
CA PHE A 154 -4.55 7.42 -12.78
C PHE A 154 -5.04 6.42 -13.84
N THR A 155 -5.21 6.85 -15.10
CA THR A 155 -5.63 5.93 -16.15
C THR A 155 -4.47 5.03 -16.59
N VAL A 156 -4.80 3.92 -17.22
CA VAL A 156 -3.78 3.00 -17.76
C VAL A 156 -2.90 3.75 -18.79
N GLU A 157 -3.51 4.58 -19.61
CA GLU A 157 -2.83 5.39 -20.62
C GLU A 157 -1.89 6.42 -20.00
N ASP A 158 -2.27 7.04 -18.88
CA ASP A 158 -1.42 7.98 -18.15
C ASP A 158 -0.18 7.28 -17.59
N MET A 159 -0.37 6.09 -17.00
CA MET A 159 0.72 5.30 -16.44
C MET A 159 1.63 4.72 -17.52
N GLU A 160 1.07 4.24 -18.64
CA GLU A 160 1.86 3.79 -19.79
C GLU A 160 2.72 4.93 -20.33
N ALA A 161 2.13 6.10 -20.55
CA ALA A 161 2.87 7.28 -21.00
C ALA A 161 3.94 7.74 -20.01
N TYR A 162 3.73 7.53 -18.71
CA TYR A 162 4.76 7.78 -17.69
C TYR A 162 5.93 6.81 -17.83
N TYR A 163 5.65 5.51 -17.95
CA TYR A 163 6.67 4.48 -18.07
C TYR A 163 7.47 4.59 -19.38
N ASP A 164 6.80 4.96 -20.48
CA ASP A 164 7.47 5.21 -21.77
C ASP A 164 8.45 6.40 -21.66
N GLU A 165 8.04 7.49 -21.03
CA GLU A 165 8.91 8.65 -20.80
C GLU A 165 10.08 8.32 -19.87
N ALA A 166 9.84 7.50 -18.85
CA ALA A 166 10.87 7.04 -17.92
C ALA A 166 11.82 5.99 -18.54
N GLY A 167 11.47 5.44 -19.69
CA GLY A 167 12.19 4.33 -20.32
C GLY A 167 12.19 3.07 -19.46
N PHE A 168 11.16 2.90 -18.62
CA PHE A 168 11.11 1.80 -17.67
C PHE A 168 10.33 0.61 -18.21
N TYR A 169 10.84 -0.58 -17.93
CA TYR A 169 10.16 -1.86 -18.12
C TYR A 169 10.69 -2.86 -17.09
N ASP A 170 9.87 -3.83 -16.70
CA ASP A 170 10.26 -4.84 -15.72
C ASP A 170 11.25 -5.86 -16.28
N TYR A 171 11.00 -6.32 -17.51
CA TYR A 171 11.88 -7.29 -18.18
C TYR A 171 11.67 -7.34 -19.70
N ILE A 172 12.62 -7.94 -20.39
CA ILE A 172 12.50 -8.24 -21.81
C ILE A 172 11.98 -9.67 -21.99
N HIS A 173 10.87 -9.82 -22.67
CA HIS A 173 10.32 -11.14 -22.97
C HIS A 173 11.29 -11.99 -23.79
N LYS A 174 11.58 -13.21 -23.31
CA LYS A 174 12.69 -14.03 -23.82
C LYS A 174 12.57 -14.35 -25.31
N LEU A 175 11.38 -14.66 -25.81
CA LEU A 175 11.16 -15.04 -27.20
C LEU A 175 10.90 -13.84 -28.11
N SER A 176 9.91 -13.02 -27.79
CA SER A 176 9.52 -11.87 -28.63
C SER A 176 10.48 -10.69 -28.54
N ARG A 177 11.33 -10.65 -27.50
CA ARG A 177 12.23 -9.54 -27.20
C ARG A 177 11.50 -8.22 -26.90
N THR A 178 10.21 -8.29 -26.62
CA THR A 178 9.38 -7.15 -26.28
C THR A 178 9.64 -6.74 -24.83
N PRO A 179 9.82 -5.44 -24.53
CA PRO A 179 9.77 -4.92 -23.17
C PRO A 179 8.39 -5.18 -22.54
N ILE A 180 8.38 -5.63 -21.31
CA ILE A 180 7.14 -5.97 -20.58
C ILE A 180 7.06 -5.16 -19.30
N LEU A 181 5.94 -4.51 -19.12
CA LEU A 181 5.50 -3.94 -17.85
C LEU A 181 4.59 -4.94 -17.13
N LYS A 182 4.74 -5.04 -15.83
CA LYS A 182 3.81 -5.77 -14.96
C LYS A 182 2.91 -4.77 -14.26
N ALA A 183 1.61 -4.89 -14.42
CA ALA A 183 0.68 -4.24 -13.52
C ALA A 183 0.80 -4.91 -12.14
N GLN A 184 1.03 -4.11 -11.12
CA GLN A 184 1.16 -4.62 -9.75
C GLN A 184 -0.25 -4.88 -9.16
N HIS A 185 -0.83 -3.94 -8.45
CA HIS A 185 -2.20 -4.03 -7.95
C HIS A 185 -2.79 -2.61 -7.86
N PRO A 186 -3.19 -2.03 -8.98
CA PRO A 186 -3.69 -0.65 -9.08
C PRO A 186 -5.11 -0.52 -8.52
N ASP A 187 -5.34 -1.03 -7.29
CA ASP A 187 -6.68 -1.09 -6.69
C ASP A 187 -7.22 0.31 -6.41
N TYR A 188 -6.37 1.22 -5.93
CA TYR A 188 -6.78 2.60 -5.66
C TYR A 188 -7.16 3.33 -6.95
N GLU A 189 -6.35 3.23 -7.98
CA GLU A 189 -6.59 3.86 -9.29
C GLU A 189 -7.88 3.34 -9.92
N ILE A 190 -8.08 2.03 -9.93
CA ILE A 190 -9.30 1.40 -10.45
C ILE A 190 -10.53 1.85 -9.64
N ALA A 191 -10.41 1.89 -8.31
CA ALA A 191 -11.49 2.35 -7.45
C ALA A 191 -11.87 3.81 -7.73
N GLN A 192 -10.88 4.70 -7.96
CA GLN A 192 -11.14 6.11 -8.29
C GLN A 192 -11.83 6.29 -9.66
N MET A 193 -11.56 5.43 -10.62
CA MET A 193 -12.25 5.44 -11.92
C MET A 193 -13.67 4.88 -11.82
N GLY A 194 -13.97 4.07 -10.83
CA GLY A 194 -15.28 3.45 -10.62
C GLY A 194 -16.33 4.40 -10.04
N ILE A 195 -17.61 4.06 -10.25
CA ILE A 195 -18.74 4.88 -9.77
C ILE A 195 -18.75 5.08 -8.26
N HIS A 196 -18.29 4.09 -7.48
CA HIS A 196 -18.22 4.19 -6.03
C HIS A 196 -17.17 5.22 -5.60
N GLY A 197 -15.96 5.16 -6.15
CA GLY A 197 -14.91 6.15 -5.87
C GLY A 197 -15.32 7.57 -6.28
N GLN A 198 -15.92 7.73 -7.47
CA GLN A 198 -16.45 9.02 -7.93
C GLN A 198 -17.58 9.59 -7.04
N ARG A 199 -18.24 8.75 -6.27
CA ARG A 199 -19.27 9.13 -5.28
C ARG A 199 -18.73 9.26 -3.86
N GLY A 200 -17.41 9.17 -3.67
CA GLY A 200 -16.76 9.32 -2.37
C GLY A 200 -16.89 8.12 -1.44
N VAL A 201 -17.24 6.94 -1.97
CA VAL A 201 -17.21 5.69 -1.20
C VAL A 201 -15.76 5.27 -1.03
N SER A 202 -15.35 5.07 0.22
CA SER A 202 -13.97 4.71 0.54
C SER A 202 -13.73 3.19 0.48
N CYS A 203 -12.45 2.80 0.39
CA CYS A 203 -12.05 1.40 0.48
C CYS A 203 -12.56 0.75 1.78
N ALA A 204 -12.45 1.47 2.90
CA ALA A 204 -12.89 0.99 4.19
C ALA A 204 -14.41 0.84 4.31
N ASP A 205 -15.22 1.57 3.55
CA ASP A 205 -16.68 1.42 3.57
C ASP A 205 -17.10 0.02 3.08
N CYS A 206 -16.33 -0.57 2.17
CA CYS A 206 -16.55 -1.91 1.64
C CYS A 206 -15.75 -2.98 2.37
N HIS A 207 -14.46 -2.75 2.67
CA HIS A 207 -13.56 -3.76 3.22
C HIS A 207 -13.46 -3.75 4.74
N MET A 208 -13.89 -2.66 5.40
CA MET A 208 -13.92 -2.47 6.85
C MET A 208 -15.24 -1.81 7.27
N PRO A 209 -16.40 -2.43 6.98
CA PRO A 209 -17.70 -1.82 7.28
C PRO A 209 -17.84 -1.55 8.76
N TYR A 210 -18.72 -0.62 9.09
CA TYR A 210 -19.01 -0.33 10.49
C TYR A 210 -19.72 -1.49 11.17
N LYS A 211 -19.32 -1.77 12.39
CA LYS A 211 -20.05 -2.63 13.35
C LYS A 211 -20.28 -1.90 14.66
N SER A 212 -21.18 -2.40 15.47
CA SER A 212 -21.50 -1.85 16.80
C SER A 212 -21.41 -2.95 17.84
N GLU A 213 -20.66 -2.68 18.90
CA GLU A 213 -20.54 -3.54 20.06
C GLU A 213 -20.67 -2.69 21.33
N GLY A 214 -21.52 -3.09 22.28
CA GLY A 214 -21.73 -2.35 23.52
C GLY A 214 -22.21 -0.89 23.33
N GLY A 215 -22.89 -0.59 22.22
CA GLY A 215 -23.32 0.77 21.87
C GLY A 215 -22.27 1.65 21.21
N VAL A 216 -21.05 1.15 21.01
CA VAL A 216 -19.96 1.86 20.32
C VAL A 216 -19.91 1.41 18.87
N LYS A 217 -19.89 2.39 17.95
CA LYS A 217 -19.75 2.16 16.49
C LYS A 217 -18.29 2.35 16.09
N PHE A 218 -17.72 1.35 15.39
CA PHE A 218 -16.35 1.39 14.89
C PHE A 218 -16.20 0.59 13.59
N SER A 219 -15.11 0.81 12.85
CA SER A 219 -14.80 0.04 11.65
C SER A 219 -14.35 -1.38 12.01
N ASP A 220 -14.87 -2.37 11.31
CA ASP A 220 -14.45 -3.77 11.47
C ASP A 220 -13.04 -3.95 10.87
N HIS A 221 -12.06 -4.20 11.72
CA HIS A 221 -10.66 -4.41 11.30
C HIS A 221 -10.40 -5.81 10.71
N HIS A 222 -11.42 -6.65 10.60
CA HIS A 222 -11.37 -7.86 9.77
C HIS A 222 -11.47 -7.48 8.30
N ILE A 223 -10.35 -7.08 7.71
CA ILE A 223 -10.26 -6.69 6.30
C ILE A 223 -10.49 -7.95 5.44
N GLN A 224 -11.59 -7.96 4.70
CA GLN A 224 -11.98 -9.10 3.88
C GLN A 224 -12.83 -8.67 2.67
N SER A 225 -13.18 -9.65 1.83
CA SER A 225 -14.06 -9.39 0.69
C SER A 225 -15.41 -8.84 1.14
N PRO A 226 -15.91 -7.75 0.53
CA PRO A 226 -17.24 -7.22 0.78
C PRO A 226 -18.36 -8.25 0.58
N LEU A 227 -18.12 -9.25 -0.28
CA LEU A 227 -19.07 -10.35 -0.52
C LEU A 227 -19.25 -11.28 0.69
N ALA A 228 -18.35 -11.23 1.66
CA ALA A 228 -18.52 -11.95 2.93
C ALA A 228 -19.43 -11.21 3.92
N MET A 229 -19.76 -9.94 3.63
CA MET A 229 -20.47 -9.04 4.56
C MET A 229 -21.46 -8.14 3.80
N ILE A 230 -22.19 -8.69 2.83
CA ILE A 230 -23.07 -7.92 1.92
C ILE A 230 -24.10 -7.08 2.71
N ASP A 231 -24.61 -7.62 3.81
CA ASP A 231 -25.53 -6.95 4.73
C ASP A 231 -24.96 -5.66 5.32
N ARG A 232 -23.67 -5.61 5.61
CA ARG A 232 -22.98 -4.47 6.23
C ARG A 232 -22.22 -3.59 5.25
N THR A 233 -22.03 -4.08 4.03
CA THR A 233 -21.32 -3.35 2.95
C THR A 233 -22.31 -2.85 1.91
N CYS A 234 -22.71 -3.70 0.99
CA CYS A 234 -23.54 -3.34 -0.16
C CYS A 234 -24.93 -2.83 0.28
N GLN A 235 -25.59 -3.53 1.22
CA GLN A 235 -26.96 -3.21 1.63
C GLN A 235 -27.08 -1.96 2.51
N THR A 236 -25.97 -1.32 2.87
CA THR A 236 -26.03 0.02 3.46
C THR A 236 -26.54 1.08 2.47
N CYS A 237 -26.38 0.84 1.19
CA CYS A 237 -26.81 1.74 0.10
C CYS A 237 -27.74 1.03 -0.91
N HIS A 238 -27.54 -0.26 -1.18
CA HIS A 238 -28.31 -1.07 -2.13
C HIS A 238 -29.44 -1.83 -1.41
N ARG A 239 -30.60 -1.93 -2.06
CA ARG A 239 -31.80 -2.56 -1.48
C ARG A 239 -32.10 -3.95 -2.02
N GLU A 240 -31.32 -4.41 -2.97
CA GLU A 240 -31.44 -5.72 -3.57
C GLU A 240 -31.09 -6.82 -2.54
N SER A 241 -31.55 -8.03 -2.79
CA SER A 241 -31.18 -9.20 -1.96
C SER A 241 -29.68 -9.49 -2.05
N GLU A 242 -29.10 -10.08 -1.00
CA GLU A 242 -27.69 -10.51 -1.01
C GLU A 242 -27.35 -11.40 -2.21
N GLU A 243 -28.26 -12.33 -2.54
CA GLU A 243 -28.10 -13.22 -3.68
C GLU A 243 -27.99 -12.44 -5.00
N THR A 244 -28.86 -11.46 -5.20
CA THR A 244 -28.84 -10.59 -6.40
C THR A 244 -27.55 -9.82 -6.49
N LEU A 245 -27.14 -9.17 -5.38
CA LEU A 245 -25.91 -8.39 -5.32
C LEU A 245 -24.67 -9.25 -5.59
N ARG A 246 -24.61 -10.43 -5.00
CA ARG A 246 -23.54 -11.40 -5.19
C ARG A 246 -23.45 -11.87 -6.65
N ASN A 247 -24.59 -12.22 -7.25
CA ASN A 247 -24.64 -12.67 -8.63
C ASN A 247 -24.23 -11.54 -9.60
N ASN A 248 -24.66 -10.30 -9.37
CA ASN A 248 -24.25 -9.15 -10.17
C ASN A 248 -22.72 -8.95 -10.16
N VAL A 249 -22.06 -9.18 -9.03
CA VAL A 249 -20.60 -9.12 -8.96
C VAL A 249 -19.96 -10.24 -9.76
N TYR A 250 -20.42 -11.48 -9.58
CA TYR A 250 -19.88 -12.63 -10.30
C TYR A 250 -20.08 -12.54 -11.81
N GLU A 251 -21.21 -12.03 -12.27
CA GLU A 251 -21.47 -11.83 -13.70
C GLU A 251 -20.53 -10.81 -14.34
N ARG A 252 -20.12 -9.78 -13.58
CA ARG A 252 -19.18 -8.76 -14.08
C ARG A 252 -17.71 -9.22 -14.06
N GLN A 253 -17.40 -10.24 -13.28
CA GLN A 253 -16.04 -10.81 -13.19
C GLN A 253 -15.79 -11.95 -14.20
N ARG A 254 -16.80 -12.37 -14.94
CA ARG A 254 -16.72 -13.38 -16.00
C ARG A 254 -16.37 -12.76 -17.33
#